data_284c2c80a53893db908248c8039a08c6
#
_entry.id   284c2c80a53893db908248c8039a08c6
#
_cell.length_a   1.000
_cell.length_b   1.000
_cell.length_c   1.000
_cell.angle_alpha   90.00
_cell.angle_beta   90.00
_cell.angle_gamma   90.00
#
_symmetry.space_group_name_H-M   'P 1'
#
loop_
_entity.id
_entity.type
_entity.pdbx_description
1 polymer ?
#
loop_
_entity_poly.entity_id
_entity_poly.type
_entity_poly.pdbx_seq_one_letter_code
_entity_poly.pdbx_strand_id
1 'polypeptide(L)'
;MERAQTCTFTGHRENKLPWRTDETDPRCLRLKQSIADAVEAVYHSGVRHYICGMATGCDMYFAEAVLALRAEHPDVTLEAAIPCEGQSARWTAAQRRRYDALAAECDYTTVLQRDYSPDCMLRRNRYMIDASAVLIAAYNGSPGGTRSTLLYAMRQGLQIIELPVEE
;
A
#
# COMPACT_ATOMS: atom_id res chain seq x y z
N MET A 1 5.84 1.91 -17.02
CA MET A 1 4.41 1.99 -16.61
C MET A 1 3.95 3.43 -16.71
N GLU A 2 2.79 3.64 -17.30
CA GLU A 2 2.24 4.97 -17.45
C GLU A 2 1.67 5.46 -16.13
N ARG A 3 2.03 6.68 -15.74
CA ARG A 3 1.54 7.33 -14.53
C ARG A 3 0.01 7.38 -14.49
N ALA A 4 -0.62 7.72 -15.63
CA ALA A 4 -2.08 7.82 -15.74
C ALA A 4 -2.81 6.50 -15.43
N GLN A 5 -2.13 5.37 -15.55
CA GLN A 5 -2.67 4.03 -15.30
C GLN A 5 -2.15 3.41 -14.00
N THR A 6 -1.54 4.22 -13.13
CA THR A 6 -0.89 3.74 -11.92
C THR A 6 -1.58 4.28 -10.66
N CYS A 7 -1.83 3.36 -9.73
CA CYS A 7 -2.41 3.65 -8.42
C CYS A 7 -1.43 3.19 -7.33
N THR A 8 -1.34 3.97 -6.27
CA THR A 8 -0.61 3.56 -5.08
C THR A 8 -1.49 3.66 -3.83
N PHE A 9 -0.96 3.24 -2.70
CA PHE A 9 -1.69 3.10 -1.45
C PHE A 9 -0.87 3.61 -0.29
N THR A 10 -1.53 4.15 0.71
CA THR A 10 -0.97 4.41 2.02
C THR A 10 -1.99 4.05 3.10
N GLY A 11 -1.52 3.55 4.23
CA GLY A 11 -2.38 3.19 5.34
C GLY A 11 -1.58 2.92 6.60
N HIS A 12 -2.29 2.81 7.72
CA HIS A 12 -1.67 2.60 9.02
C HIS A 12 -1.05 1.21 9.15
N ARG A 13 0.09 1.14 9.86
CA ARG A 13 0.69 -0.11 10.28
C ARG A 13 -0.13 -0.72 11.42
N GLU A 14 0.10 -2.01 11.69
CA GLU A 14 -0.64 -2.78 12.71
C GLU A 14 -0.71 -2.07 14.07
N ASN A 15 0.40 -1.45 14.50
CA ASN A 15 0.48 -0.80 15.80
C ASN A 15 -0.44 0.44 15.94
N LYS A 16 -0.93 0.99 14.83
CA LYS A 16 -1.88 2.12 14.83
C LYS A 16 -3.32 1.70 14.54
N LEU A 17 -3.55 0.43 14.25
CA LEU A 17 -4.90 -0.07 13.99
C LEU A 17 -5.56 -0.48 15.32
N PRO A 18 -6.84 -0.16 15.54
CA PRO A 18 -7.54 -0.53 16.78
C PRO A 18 -7.51 -2.04 17.05
N TRP A 19 -7.58 -2.85 16.00
CA TRP A 19 -7.58 -4.31 16.09
C TRP A 19 -6.17 -4.93 16.07
N ARG A 20 -5.13 -4.12 15.90
CA ARG A 20 -3.72 -4.58 15.82
C ARG A 20 -3.57 -5.70 14.77
N THR A 21 -3.26 -6.92 15.21
CA THR A 21 -3.07 -8.08 14.33
C THR A 21 -4.28 -9.00 14.24
N ASP A 22 -5.39 -8.66 14.93
CA ASP A 22 -6.62 -9.46 14.87
C ASP A 22 -7.44 -9.11 13.63
N GLU A 23 -7.13 -9.77 12.53
CA GLU A 23 -7.81 -9.54 11.25
C GLU A 23 -9.19 -10.20 11.16
N THR A 24 -9.65 -10.85 12.24
CA THR A 24 -11.04 -11.35 12.36
C THR A 24 -11.98 -10.28 12.91
N ASP A 25 -11.44 -9.17 13.43
CA ASP A 25 -12.23 -8.04 13.90
C ASP A 25 -13.13 -7.52 12.77
N PRO A 26 -14.44 -7.33 13.00
CA PRO A 26 -15.35 -6.86 11.95
C PRO A 26 -14.92 -5.52 11.31
N ARG A 27 -14.26 -4.65 12.06
CA ARG A 27 -13.75 -3.38 11.53
C ARG A 27 -12.65 -3.61 10.49
N CYS A 28 -11.78 -4.58 10.76
CA CYS A 28 -10.74 -4.98 9.80
C CYS A 28 -11.36 -5.58 8.53
N LEU A 29 -12.34 -6.46 8.68
CA LEU A 29 -13.02 -7.08 7.53
C LEU A 29 -13.69 -6.02 6.66
N ARG A 30 -14.32 -5.02 7.27
CA ARG A 30 -14.93 -3.91 6.52
C ARG A 30 -13.89 -3.05 5.80
N LEU A 31 -12.76 -2.77 6.45
CA LEU A 31 -11.67 -2.03 5.79
C LEU A 31 -11.09 -2.82 4.61
N LYS A 32 -10.86 -4.10 4.78
CA LYS A 32 -10.40 -4.95 3.68
C LYS A 32 -11.36 -4.95 2.50
N GLN A 33 -12.67 -4.99 2.78
CA GLN A 33 -13.67 -4.90 1.72
C GLN A 33 -13.65 -3.54 1.04
N SER A 34 -13.53 -2.45 1.79
CA SER A 34 -13.41 -1.10 1.23
C SER A 34 -12.18 -0.95 0.36
N ILE A 35 -11.05 -1.54 0.77
CA ILE A 35 -9.83 -1.55 -0.04
C ILE A 35 -10.05 -2.32 -1.34
N ALA A 36 -10.64 -3.52 -1.26
CA ALA A 36 -10.93 -4.33 -2.45
C ALA A 36 -11.85 -3.61 -3.42
N ASP A 37 -12.90 -2.94 -2.91
CA ASP A 37 -13.84 -2.18 -3.74
C ASP A 37 -13.15 -0.99 -4.43
N ALA A 38 -12.28 -0.28 -3.72
CA ALA A 38 -11.52 0.84 -4.28
C ALA A 38 -10.53 0.38 -5.35
N VAL A 39 -9.82 -0.72 -5.10
CA VAL A 39 -8.88 -1.32 -6.06
C VAL A 39 -9.61 -1.70 -7.36
N GLU A 40 -10.78 -2.33 -7.24
CA GLU A 40 -11.60 -2.70 -8.41
C GLU A 40 -12.14 -1.46 -9.13
N ALA A 41 -12.62 -0.45 -8.38
CA ALA A 41 -13.17 0.77 -8.98
C ALA A 41 -12.13 1.51 -9.83
N VAL A 42 -10.89 1.64 -9.33
CA VAL A 42 -9.84 2.30 -10.11
C VAL A 42 -9.38 1.47 -11.31
N TYR A 43 -9.46 0.14 -11.23
CA TYR A 43 -9.25 -0.72 -12.39
C TYR A 43 -10.25 -0.38 -13.50
N HIS A 44 -11.53 -0.28 -13.15
CA HIS A 44 -12.57 0.07 -14.12
C HIS A 44 -12.44 1.49 -14.67
N SER A 45 -11.73 2.38 -13.97
CA SER A 45 -11.42 3.72 -14.48
C SER A 45 -10.15 3.78 -15.33
N GLY A 46 -9.44 2.66 -15.52
CA GLY A 46 -8.29 2.57 -16.42
C GLY A 46 -6.96 2.21 -15.75
N VAL A 47 -6.91 2.09 -14.42
CA VAL A 47 -5.67 1.69 -13.72
C VAL A 47 -5.33 0.24 -14.03
N ARG A 48 -4.05 -0.03 -14.28
CA ARG A 48 -3.52 -1.36 -14.59
C ARG A 48 -2.30 -1.74 -13.74
N HIS A 49 -1.67 -0.75 -13.14
CA HIS A 49 -0.46 -0.93 -12.33
C HIS A 49 -0.69 -0.40 -10.92
N TYR A 50 -0.33 -1.18 -9.92
CA TYR A 50 -0.50 -0.85 -8.50
C TYR A 50 0.84 -0.93 -7.79
N ILE A 51 1.16 0.07 -6.97
CA ILE A 51 2.43 0.12 -6.22
C ILE A 51 2.14 0.04 -4.73
N CYS A 52 2.78 -0.91 -4.05
CA CYS A 52 2.64 -1.17 -2.62
C CYS A 52 3.98 -0.97 -1.91
N GLY A 53 3.95 -0.28 -0.77
CA GLY A 53 5.14 -0.05 0.07
C GLY A 53 5.55 -1.26 0.90
N MET A 54 4.72 -2.29 0.96
CA MET A 54 5.03 -3.55 1.63
C MET A 54 5.33 -3.42 3.13
N ALA A 55 4.75 -2.41 3.81
CA ALA A 55 4.79 -2.32 5.26
C ALA A 55 3.76 -3.28 5.89
N THR A 56 3.86 -3.51 7.20
CA THR A 56 2.86 -4.31 7.92
C THR A 56 1.51 -3.58 7.98
N GLY A 57 0.43 -4.31 8.20
CA GLY A 57 -0.90 -3.74 8.34
C GLY A 57 -1.59 -3.48 7.00
N CYS A 58 -2.08 -2.27 6.81
CA CYS A 58 -2.92 -1.94 5.65
C CYS A 58 -2.25 -2.19 4.29
N ASP A 59 -0.93 -2.02 4.19
CA ASP A 59 -0.21 -2.32 2.94
C ASP A 59 -0.38 -3.78 2.54
N MET A 60 -0.39 -4.71 3.50
CA MET A 60 -0.60 -6.13 3.24
C MET A 60 -2.02 -6.40 2.74
N TYR A 61 -3.02 -5.72 3.33
CA TYR A 61 -4.41 -5.82 2.86
C TYR A 61 -4.54 -5.35 1.41
N PHE A 62 -3.88 -4.25 1.10
CA PHE A 62 -3.87 -3.70 -0.26
C PHE A 62 -3.21 -4.65 -1.26
N ALA A 63 -2.03 -5.15 -0.95
CA ALA A 63 -1.32 -6.10 -1.82
C ALA A 63 -2.18 -7.34 -2.09
N GLU A 64 -2.81 -7.89 -1.04
CA GLU A 64 -3.68 -9.05 -1.18
C GLU A 64 -4.91 -8.76 -2.04
N ALA A 65 -5.49 -7.57 -1.91
CA ALA A 65 -6.61 -7.15 -2.75
C ALA A 65 -6.22 -7.03 -4.22
N VAL A 66 -5.04 -6.47 -4.50
CA VAL A 66 -4.52 -6.37 -5.88
C VAL A 66 -4.26 -7.75 -6.48
N LEU A 67 -3.69 -8.66 -5.71
CA LEU A 67 -3.45 -10.02 -6.17
C LEU A 67 -4.76 -10.76 -6.47
N ALA A 68 -5.80 -10.56 -5.65
CA ALA A 68 -7.13 -11.12 -5.91
C ALA A 68 -7.73 -10.55 -7.20
N LEU A 69 -7.57 -9.25 -7.43
CA LEU A 69 -8.01 -8.61 -8.68
C LEU A 69 -7.25 -9.18 -9.89
N ARG A 70 -5.93 -9.36 -9.76
CA ARG A 70 -5.09 -9.90 -10.85
C ARG A 70 -5.51 -11.31 -11.24
N ALA A 71 -5.98 -12.12 -10.30
CA ALA A 71 -6.46 -13.46 -10.59
C ALA A 71 -7.64 -13.45 -11.57
N GLU A 72 -8.48 -12.41 -11.53
CA GLU A 72 -9.62 -12.24 -12.44
C GLU A 72 -9.27 -11.38 -13.66
N HIS A 73 -8.28 -10.49 -13.53
CA HIS A 73 -7.87 -9.55 -14.56
C HIS A 73 -6.34 -9.63 -14.76
N PRO A 74 -5.85 -10.57 -15.59
CA PRO A 74 -4.40 -10.80 -15.75
C PRO A 74 -3.57 -9.63 -16.29
N ASP A 75 -4.23 -8.58 -16.77
CA ASP A 75 -3.57 -7.34 -17.22
C ASP A 75 -3.19 -6.40 -16.06
N VAL A 76 -3.54 -6.76 -14.82
CA VAL A 76 -3.13 -6.04 -13.61
C VAL A 76 -1.72 -6.46 -13.21
N THR A 77 -0.89 -5.46 -12.82
CA THR A 77 0.45 -5.70 -12.27
C THR A 77 0.61 -5.07 -10.90
N LEU A 78 1.41 -5.70 -10.05
CA LEU A 78 1.74 -5.23 -8.71
C LEU A 78 3.24 -5.01 -8.58
N GLU A 79 3.61 -3.84 -8.11
CA GLU A 79 4.99 -3.47 -7.85
C GLU A 79 5.20 -3.31 -6.34
N ALA A 80 6.27 -3.91 -5.82
CA ALA A 80 6.74 -3.66 -4.46
C ALA A 80 7.76 -2.51 -4.48
N ALA A 81 7.48 -1.43 -3.75
CA ALA A 81 8.40 -0.31 -3.57
C ALA A 81 9.04 -0.42 -2.19
N ILE A 82 10.29 -0.83 -2.15
CA ILE A 82 11.01 -1.16 -0.92
C ILE A 82 11.94 0.00 -0.55
N PRO A 83 11.85 0.55 0.68
CA PRO A 83 12.63 1.72 1.07
C PRO A 83 14.13 1.44 1.13
N CYS A 84 14.51 0.27 1.62
CA CYS A 84 15.90 -0.19 1.68
C CYS A 84 15.94 -1.72 1.75
N GLU A 85 17.07 -2.31 1.41
CA GLU A 85 17.26 -3.74 1.58
C GLU A 85 17.09 -4.12 3.05
N GLY A 86 16.48 -5.27 3.31
CA GLY A 86 16.25 -5.73 4.68
C GLY A 86 15.15 -5.01 5.43
N GLN A 87 14.18 -4.40 4.75
CA GLN A 87 13.03 -3.73 5.37
C GLN A 87 12.38 -4.60 6.45
N SER A 88 12.25 -5.91 6.22
CA SER A 88 11.55 -6.83 7.11
C SER A 88 12.47 -7.50 8.14
N ALA A 89 13.76 -7.14 8.22
CA ALA A 89 14.76 -7.86 9.02
C ALA A 89 14.41 -7.96 10.51
N ARG A 90 13.74 -6.93 11.07
CA ARG A 90 13.38 -6.89 12.50
C ARG A 90 11.92 -7.27 12.77
N TRP A 91 11.20 -7.72 11.77
CA TRP A 91 9.80 -8.12 11.93
C TRP A 91 9.71 -9.50 12.56
N THR A 92 8.51 -9.84 13.05
CA THR A 92 8.25 -11.19 13.56
C THR A 92 8.35 -12.22 12.43
N ALA A 93 8.52 -13.48 12.79
CA ALA A 93 8.57 -14.57 11.81
C ALA A 93 7.29 -14.63 10.96
N ALA A 94 6.12 -14.43 11.58
CA ALA A 94 4.84 -14.42 10.87
C ALA A 94 4.75 -13.25 9.88
N GLN A 95 5.17 -12.05 10.29
CA GLN A 95 5.19 -10.87 9.42
C GLN A 95 6.13 -11.07 8.23
N ARG A 96 7.33 -11.63 8.47
CA ARG A 96 8.29 -11.91 7.40
C ARG A 96 7.77 -12.95 6.42
N ARG A 97 7.11 -14.00 6.91
CA ARG A 97 6.53 -15.02 6.01
C ARG A 97 5.48 -14.42 5.09
N ARG A 98 4.61 -13.55 5.63
CA ARG A 98 3.59 -12.87 4.83
C ARG A 98 4.23 -11.93 3.80
N TYR A 99 5.20 -11.15 4.24
CA TYR A 99 5.97 -10.27 3.37
C TYR A 99 6.65 -11.04 2.23
N ASP A 100 7.36 -12.11 2.55
CA ASP A 100 8.08 -12.90 1.54
C ASP A 100 7.12 -13.54 0.54
N ALA A 101 5.98 -14.05 1.01
CA ALA A 101 4.96 -14.62 0.14
C ALA A 101 4.37 -13.59 -0.82
N LEU A 102 4.05 -12.40 -0.33
CA LEU A 102 3.51 -11.32 -1.15
C LEU A 102 4.57 -10.76 -2.12
N ALA A 103 5.81 -10.60 -1.66
CA ALA A 103 6.91 -10.12 -2.49
C ALA A 103 7.18 -11.08 -3.66
N ALA A 104 7.09 -12.39 -3.42
CA ALA A 104 7.27 -13.39 -4.46
C ALA A 104 6.19 -13.31 -5.56
N GLU A 105 5.02 -12.79 -5.24
CA GLU A 105 3.91 -12.62 -6.19
C GLU A 105 3.94 -11.30 -6.94
N CYS A 106 4.78 -10.35 -6.52
CA CYS A 106 4.89 -9.06 -7.21
C CYS A 106 5.51 -9.24 -8.60
N ASP A 107 4.98 -8.49 -9.57
CA ASP A 107 5.49 -8.49 -10.94
C ASP A 107 6.80 -7.69 -11.04
N TYR A 108 6.94 -6.66 -10.20
CA TYR A 108 8.12 -5.81 -10.16
C TYR A 108 8.52 -5.52 -8.73
N THR A 109 9.82 -5.32 -8.51
CA THR A 109 10.37 -4.89 -7.22
C THR A 109 11.33 -3.73 -7.45
N THR A 110 11.06 -2.60 -6.81
CA THR A 110 11.91 -1.41 -6.86
C THR A 110 12.46 -1.17 -5.47
N VAL A 111 13.77 -1.27 -5.31
CA VAL A 111 14.46 -0.97 -4.05
C VAL A 111 15.09 0.40 -4.17
N LEU A 112 14.66 1.35 -3.32
CA LEU A 112 15.04 2.76 -3.47
C LEU A 112 16.49 3.02 -3.08
N GLN A 113 16.98 2.28 -2.09
CA GLN A 113 18.36 2.40 -1.64
C GLN A 113 18.81 1.11 -0.95
N ARG A 114 20.12 0.93 -0.84
CA ARG A 114 20.68 -0.28 -0.24
C ARG A 114 20.56 -0.27 1.28
N ASP A 115 21.08 0.79 1.91
CA ASP A 115 21.18 0.86 3.35
C ASP A 115 20.05 1.70 3.95
N TYR A 116 19.71 1.39 5.20
CA TYR A 116 18.74 2.17 5.96
C TYR A 116 19.23 3.61 6.14
N SER A 117 18.30 4.57 6.03
CA SER A 117 18.50 5.95 6.44
C SER A 117 17.22 6.44 7.12
N PRO A 118 17.30 7.49 7.98
CA PRO A 118 16.10 7.99 8.67
C PRO A 118 14.97 8.46 7.74
N ASP A 119 15.31 8.86 6.51
CA ASP A 119 14.34 9.35 5.52
C ASP A 119 13.96 8.32 4.44
N CYS A 120 14.41 7.07 4.56
CA CYS A 120 14.20 6.08 3.50
C CYS A 120 12.71 5.79 3.25
N MET A 121 11.90 5.75 4.31
CA MET A 121 10.46 5.55 4.18
C MET A 121 9.78 6.73 3.47
N LEU A 122 10.19 7.94 3.79
CA LEU A 122 9.69 9.16 3.14
C LEU A 122 10.04 9.17 1.65
N ARG A 123 11.27 8.81 1.31
CA ARG A 123 11.73 8.72 -0.09
C ARG A 123 10.96 7.67 -0.86
N ARG A 124 10.70 6.51 -0.27
CA ARG A 124 9.89 5.47 -0.86
C ARG A 124 8.46 5.96 -1.09
N ASN A 125 7.85 6.62 -0.11
CA ASN A 125 6.49 7.15 -0.24
C ASN A 125 6.40 8.18 -1.37
N ARG A 126 7.39 9.06 -1.50
CA ARG A 126 7.43 10.04 -2.59
C ARG A 126 7.58 9.38 -3.95
N TYR A 127 8.41 8.35 -4.05
CA TYR A 127 8.53 7.57 -5.29
C TYR A 127 7.15 7.04 -5.72
N MET A 128 6.41 6.43 -4.78
CA MET A 128 5.09 5.87 -5.08
C MET A 128 4.12 6.94 -5.58
N ILE A 129 4.10 8.10 -4.93
CA ILE A 129 3.23 9.21 -5.33
C ILE A 129 3.64 9.76 -6.69
N ASP A 130 4.92 10.00 -6.90
CA ASP A 130 5.43 10.57 -8.15
C ASP A 130 5.16 9.68 -9.37
N ALA A 131 5.11 8.37 -9.15
CA ALA A 131 4.84 7.38 -10.20
C ALA A 131 3.36 7.14 -10.46
N SER A 132 2.45 7.75 -9.68
CA SER A 132 1.03 7.41 -9.67
C SER A 132 0.13 8.60 -10.02
N ALA A 133 -1.08 8.29 -10.49
CA ALA A 133 -2.14 9.28 -10.69
C ALA A 133 -3.23 9.19 -9.62
N VAL A 134 -3.32 8.06 -8.91
CA VAL A 134 -4.35 7.80 -7.91
C VAL A 134 -3.69 7.30 -6.62
N LEU A 135 -4.14 7.81 -5.48
CA LEU A 135 -3.79 7.32 -4.15
C LEU A 135 -5.05 6.83 -3.44
N ILE A 136 -5.01 5.60 -2.95
CA ILE A 136 -5.99 5.08 -1.99
C ILE A 136 -5.36 5.20 -0.60
N ALA A 137 -6.04 5.85 0.33
CA ALA A 137 -5.51 6.12 1.67
C ALA A 137 -6.46 5.59 2.74
N ALA A 138 -6.00 4.62 3.54
CA ALA A 138 -6.71 4.15 4.73
C ALA A 138 -6.23 4.98 5.93
N TYR A 139 -7.05 5.91 6.38
CA TYR A 139 -6.62 7.02 7.22
C TYR A 139 -7.67 7.39 8.27
N ASN A 140 -7.23 7.65 9.50
CA ASN A 140 -8.09 8.01 10.63
C ASN A 140 -7.92 9.47 11.11
N GLY A 141 -7.15 10.29 10.38
CA GLY A 141 -6.89 11.68 10.75
C GLY A 141 -5.66 11.91 11.61
N SER A 142 -5.04 10.85 12.15
CA SER A 142 -3.90 11.01 13.06
C SER A 142 -2.61 11.41 12.33
N PRO A 143 -1.71 12.18 12.98
CA PRO A 143 -0.42 12.53 12.37
C PRO A 143 0.47 11.29 12.21
N GLY A 144 1.37 11.34 11.22
CA GLY A 144 2.33 10.26 10.92
C GLY A 144 2.58 10.10 9.43
N GLY A 145 3.14 8.96 9.06
CA GLY A 145 3.54 8.68 7.68
C GLY A 145 2.39 8.70 6.68
N THR A 146 1.22 8.17 7.05
CA THR A 146 0.03 8.18 6.18
C THR A 146 -0.42 9.61 5.89
N ARG A 147 -0.50 10.46 6.92
CA ARG A 147 -0.87 11.86 6.74
C ARG A 147 0.15 12.60 5.87
N SER A 148 1.44 12.39 6.11
CA SER A 148 2.51 13.00 5.32
C SER A 148 2.42 12.62 3.85
N THR A 149 2.19 11.36 3.56
CA THR A 149 2.01 10.86 2.19
C THR A 149 0.78 11.45 1.54
N LEU A 150 -0.34 11.50 2.26
CA LEU A 150 -1.58 12.09 1.78
C LEU A 150 -1.39 13.56 1.40
N LEU A 151 -0.75 14.36 2.25
CA LEU A 151 -0.50 15.77 1.99
C LEU A 151 0.42 15.96 0.77
N TYR A 152 1.43 15.13 0.64
CA TYR A 152 2.31 15.16 -0.53
C TYR A 152 1.53 14.84 -1.82
N ALA A 153 0.68 13.82 -1.79
CA ALA A 153 -0.16 13.45 -2.93
C ALA A 153 -1.10 14.59 -3.34
N MET A 154 -1.69 15.28 -2.37
CA MET A 154 -2.53 16.44 -2.63
C MET A 154 -1.75 17.55 -3.35
N ARG A 155 -0.53 17.83 -2.89
CA ARG A 155 0.34 18.83 -3.55
C ARG A 155 0.73 18.42 -4.97
N GLN A 156 0.88 17.13 -5.22
CA GLN A 156 1.23 16.60 -6.54
C GLN A 156 0.01 16.43 -7.46
N GLY A 157 -1.19 16.72 -6.97
CA GLY A 157 -2.41 16.70 -7.78
C GLY A 157 -2.99 15.32 -8.06
N LEU A 158 -2.68 14.30 -7.24
CA LEU A 158 -3.27 12.99 -7.41
C LEU A 158 -4.77 13.01 -7.11
N GLN A 159 -5.52 12.12 -7.76
CA GLN A 159 -6.85 11.74 -7.32
C GLN A 159 -6.70 10.95 -6.03
N ILE A 160 -7.46 11.32 -5.00
CA ILE A 160 -7.37 10.69 -3.68
C ILE A 160 -8.67 10.02 -3.33
N ILE A 161 -8.59 8.75 -2.91
CA ILE A 161 -9.71 7.97 -2.40
C ILE A 161 -9.40 7.67 -0.93
N GLU A 162 -10.08 8.37 -0.02
CA GLU A 162 -9.91 8.14 1.42
C GLU A 162 -10.88 7.06 1.89
N LEU A 163 -10.33 6.10 2.62
CA LEU A 163 -11.09 5.03 3.27
C LEU A 163 -10.98 5.22 4.78
N PRO A 164 -12.11 5.36 5.51
CA PRO A 164 -12.06 5.56 6.95
C PRO A 164 -11.59 4.28 7.66
N VAL A 165 -10.79 4.49 8.71
CA VAL A 165 -10.41 3.42 9.65
C VAL A 165 -11.29 3.59 10.88
N GLU A 166 -12.16 2.62 11.14
CA GLU A 166 -13.07 2.63 12.31
C GLU A 166 -12.30 2.45 13.60
N GLU A 167 -12.56 3.30 14.58
CA GLU A 167 -11.97 3.23 15.92
C GLU A 167 -12.64 2.17 16.82
#